data_03f9651e5d3c2a46dce363bc36aa8b43
#
_entry.id   03f9651e5d3c2a46dce363bc36aa8b43
#
_cell.length_a   1.000
_cell.length_b   1.000
_cell.length_c   1.000
_cell.angle_alpha   90.00
_cell.angle_beta   90.00
_cell.angle_gamma   90.00
#
_symmetry.space_group_name_H-M   'P 1'
#
loop_
_entity.id
_entity.type
_entity.pdbx_description
1 polymer ?
#
loop_
_entity_poly.entity_id
_entity_poly.type
_entity_poly.pdbx_seq_one_letter_code
_entity_poly.pdbx_strand_id
1 'polypeptide(L)'
;PIMIISGNTTMIHFLLGLDAWTVFASPYAPVSTDPGFLWGRELGMAFDGLIYIIPSASNYVGGDIVSGLLVLDIHKKEETNMFFDIGTNGELVLGNKDWMIAGAGAAGPALEGYISKFGMRAAPGAIDSVKIEEDQFSFTTIGNQKPVGICGSGIIDIISELFRCSIINARGLFDREGERVKRDAHGMGR
;
A
#
# COMPACT_ATOMS: atom_id res chain seq x y z
N PRO A 1 28.92 6.94 14.13
CA PRO A 1 28.01 6.32 13.16
C PRO A 1 26.76 7.16 12.98
N ILE A 2 26.10 7.04 11.80
CA ILE A 2 24.83 7.72 11.49
C ILE A 2 23.83 6.64 11.11
N MET A 3 22.60 6.77 11.62
CA MET A 3 21.44 5.96 11.24
C MET A 3 20.41 6.89 10.60
N ILE A 4 19.77 6.41 9.54
CA ILE A 4 18.65 7.12 8.90
C ILE A 4 17.40 6.30 9.16
N ILE A 5 16.36 6.95 9.68
CA ILE A 5 15.06 6.33 9.96
C ILE A 5 14.00 6.98 9.09
N SER A 6 13.23 6.15 8.43
CA SER A 6 12.09 6.54 7.62
C SER A 6 10.86 5.77 8.07
N GLY A 7 9.70 6.41 8.05
CA GLY A 7 8.43 5.79 8.41
C GLY A 7 7.28 6.78 8.27
N ASN A 8 6.06 6.26 8.38
CA ASN A 8 4.89 7.13 8.37
C ASN A 8 4.85 8.00 9.65
N THR A 9 4.07 9.08 9.58
CA THR A 9 4.02 10.09 10.65
C THR A 9 3.66 9.49 12.01
N THR A 10 2.71 8.56 12.05
CA THR A 10 2.29 7.89 13.29
C THR A 10 3.41 7.02 13.89
N MET A 11 4.12 6.25 13.04
CA MET A 11 5.26 5.42 13.49
C MET A 11 6.38 6.27 14.08
N ILE A 12 6.65 7.42 13.46
CA ILE A 12 7.67 8.35 13.98
C ILE A 12 7.23 8.95 15.32
N HIS A 13 5.95 9.28 15.50
CA HIS A 13 5.44 9.74 16.80
C HIS A 13 5.64 8.68 17.88
N PHE A 14 5.34 7.41 17.60
CA PHE A 14 5.58 6.31 18.55
C PHE A 14 7.07 6.14 18.87
N LEU A 15 7.93 6.21 17.85
CA LEU A 15 9.38 6.12 18.05
C LEU A 15 9.91 7.22 18.98
N LEU A 16 9.36 8.42 18.86
CA LEU A 16 9.76 9.60 19.63
C LEU A 16 9.05 9.71 20.99
N GLY A 17 8.11 8.80 21.28
CA GLY A 17 7.27 8.90 22.49
C GLY A 17 6.33 10.10 22.48
N LEU A 18 5.98 10.63 21.30
CA LEU A 18 5.05 11.75 21.11
C LEU A 18 3.61 11.26 21.05
N ASP A 19 2.67 12.15 21.42
CA ASP A 19 1.24 11.88 21.25
C ASP A 19 0.90 11.77 19.76
N ALA A 20 0.48 10.57 19.34
CA ALA A 20 0.07 10.30 17.97
C ALA A 20 -1.43 10.55 17.72
N TRP A 21 -2.21 10.85 18.78
CA TRP A 21 -3.66 11.03 18.65
C TRP A 21 -4.03 12.14 17.66
N THR A 22 -3.29 13.25 17.71
CA THR A 22 -3.53 14.41 16.84
C THR A 22 -3.18 14.17 15.37
N VAL A 23 -2.53 13.06 15.02
CA VAL A 23 -2.28 12.69 13.62
C VAL A 23 -3.59 12.33 12.91
N PHE A 24 -4.53 11.64 13.60
CA PHE A 24 -5.78 11.14 13.04
C PHE A 24 -7.05 11.66 13.71
N ALA A 25 -6.92 12.53 14.69
CA ALA A 25 -8.04 13.20 15.33
C ALA A 25 -7.92 14.73 15.20
N SER A 26 -9.06 15.42 15.22
CA SER A 26 -9.05 16.89 15.19
C SER A 26 -8.15 17.45 16.32
N PRO A 27 -7.27 18.41 16.02
CA PRO A 27 -7.20 19.27 14.83
C PRO A 27 -6.39 18.71 13.65
N TYR A 28 -6.02 17.44 13.64
CA TYR A 28 -5.20 16.78 12.59
C TYR A 28 -3.82 17.45 12.43
N ALA A 29 -3.23 17.83 13.54
CA ALA A 29 -1.94 18.51 13.63
C ALA A 29 -0.91 17.61 14.33
N PRO A 30 0.02 16.98 13.59
CA PRO A 30 1.10 16.21 14.19
C PRO A 30 1.92 17.08 15.16
N VAL A 31 2.39 16.48 16.24
CA VAL A 31 3.27 17.18 17.21
C VAL A 31 4.58 17.59 16.56
N SER A 32 5.10 16.74 15.67
CA SER A 32 6.30 17.04 14.88
C SER A 32 6.21 16.37 13.50
N THR A 33 6.59 17.11 12.47
CA THR A 33 6.78 16.60 11.10
C THR A 33 8.24 16.54 10.69
N ASP A 34 9.12 17.25 11.38
CA ASP A 34 10.55 17.28 11.11
C ASP A 34 11.35 17.21 12.44
N PRO A 35 11.60 16.02 12.96
CA PRO A 35 12.39 15.83 14.17
C PRO A 35 13.87 16.11 14.00
N GLY A 36 14.39 16.06 12.76
CA GLY A 36 15.79 16.32 12.47
C GLY A 36 16.74 15.27 13.01
N PHE A 37 17.87 15.72 13.60
CA PHE A 37 18.90 14.87 14.17
C PHE A 37 18.72 14.70 15.67
N LEU A 38 18.83 13.45 16.12
CA LEU A 38 18.76 13.04 17.53
C LEU A 38 19.92 12.10 17.85
N TRP A 39 20.32 11.99 19.10
CA TRP A 39 21.22 10.93 19.53
C TRP A 39 20.44 9.65 19.81
N GLY A 40 21.01 8.48 19.44
CA GLY A 40 20.37 7.18 19.69
C GLY A 40 19.98 6.98 21.15
N ARG A 41 20.81 7.46 22.09
CA ARG A 41 20.53 7.42 23.54
C ARG A 41 19.28 8.23 23.94
N GLU A 42 18.93 9.29 23.23
CA GLU A 42 17.74 10.10 23.50
C GLU A 42 16.46 9.32 23.19
N LEU A 43 16.56 8.34 22.28
CA LEU A 43 15.48 7.42 21.92
C LEU A 43 15.53 6.11 22.72
N GLY A 44 16.41 6.01 23.74
CA GLY A 44 16.60 4.78 24.52
C GLY A 44 17.19 3.62 23.71
N MET A 45 17.78 3.90 22.55
CA MET A 45 18.40 2.88 21.72
C MET A 45 19.84 2.57 22.15
N ALA A 46 20.23 1.30 22.06
CA ALA A 46 21.63 0.86 22.24
C ALA A 46 22.47 1.21 20.99
N PHE A 47 22.42 2.49 20.57
CA PHE A 47 23.11 3.03 19.43
C PHE A 47 23.82 4.32 19.80
N ASP A 48 25.14 4.29 19.81
CA ASP A 48 25.96 5.46 20.12
C ASP A 48 26.34 6.21 18.83
N GLY A 49 25.36 6.97 18.31
CA GLY A 49 25.50 7.74 17.09
C GLY A 49 24.31 8.67 16.86
N LEU A 50 24.44 9.47 15.80
CA LEU A 50 23.39 10.35 15.34
C LEU A 50 22.33 9.56 14.54
N ILE A 51 21.08 9.88 14.79
CA ILE A 51 19.93 9.40 14.04
C ILE A 51 19.32 10.59 13.31
N TYR A 52 19.20 10.48 12.00
CA TYR A 52 18.42 11.42 11.20
C TYR A 52 17.06 10.80 10.87
N ILE A 53 16.00 11.49 11.24
CA ILE A 53 14.63 11.08 10.93
C ILE A 53 14.18 11.86 9.71
N ILE A 54 13.80 11.14 8.66
CA ILE A 54 13.31 11.76 7.43
C ILE A 54 11.97 12.43 7.72
N PRO A 55 11.83 13.73 7.35
CA PRO A 55 10.62 14.49 7.66
C PRO A 55 9.38 13.96 6.96
N SER A 56 8.24 14.14 7.59
CA SER A 56 6.91 13.91 7.02
C SER A 56 6.43 15.17 6.31
N ALA A 57 5.74 15.02 5.19
CA ALA A 57 5.12 16.14 4.49
C ALA A 57 3.76 16.53 5.10
N SER A 58 3.06 15.57 5.71
CA SER A 58 1.77 15.79 6.38
C SER A 58 1.43 14.65 7.33
N ASN A 59 0.20 14.66 7.89
CA ASN A 59 -0.34 13.59 8.75
C ASN A 59 -0.20 12.20 8.14
N TYR A 60 -0.54 12.07 6.85
CA TYR A 60 -0.65 10.79 6.15
C TYR A 60 0.42 10.61 5.06
N VAL A 61 1.27 11.61 4.85
CA VAL A 61 2.40 11.53 3.90
C VAL A 61 3.68 11.62 4.71
N GLY A 62 4.16 10.48 5.14
CA GLY A 62 5.30 10.36 6.04
C GLY A 62 6.65 10.41 5.36
N GLY A 63 7.68 10.20 6.16
CA GLY A 63 9.07 10.10 5.70
C GLY A 63 9.32 8.91 4.77
N ASP A 64 8.51 7.86 4.84
CA ASP A 64 8.46 6.73 3.91
C ASP A 64 8.21 7.20 2.47
N ILE A 65 7.17 8.02 2.27
CA ILE A 65 6.86 8.60 0.96
C ILE A 65 7.94 9.58 0.52
N VAL A 66 8.43 10.42 1.43
CA VAL A 66 9.53 11.36 1.13
C VAL A 66 10.79 10.60 0.69
N SER A 67 11.11 9.47 1.35
CA SER A 67 12.23 8.62 0.94
C SER A 67 12.03 8.03 -0.45
N GLY A 68 10.82 7.56 -0.77
CA GLY A 68 10.47 7.05 -2.09
C GLY A 68 10.66 8.11 -3.18
N LEU A 69 10.24 9.34 -2.92
CA LEU A 69 10.43 10.46 -3.85
C LEU A 69 11.91 10.78 -4.09
N LEU A 70 12.75 10.69 -3.06
CA LEU A 70 14.20 10.89 -3.19
C LEU A 70 14.85 9.80 -4.03
N VAL A 71 14.45 8.54 -3.83
CA VAL A 71 14.97 7.39 -4.61
C VAL A 71 14.56 7.48 -6.08
N LEU A 72 13.33 7.92 -6.35
CA LEU A 72 12.79 8.03 -7.69
C LEU A 72 13.22 9.31 -8.42
N ASP A 73 13.86 10.25 -7.71
CA ASP A 73 14.29 11.56 -8.23
C ASP A 73 13.18 12.36 -8.93
N ILE A 74 11.92 12.22 -8.52
CA ILE A 74 10.78 12.92 -9.14
C ILE A 74 10.98 14.43 -9.10
N HIS A 75 11.57 14.94 -8.01
CA HIS A 75 11.87 16.36 -7.83
C HIS A 75 12.92 16.92 -8.80
N LYS A 76 13.54 16.09 -9.65
CA LYS A 76 14.51 16.47 -10.68
C LYS A 76 13.98 16.28 -12.10
N LYS A 77 12.83 15.61 -12.27
CA LYS A 77 12.29 15.23 -13.58
C LYS A 77 11.45 16.34 -14.19
N GLU A 78 11.58 16.52 -15.49
CA GLU A 78 10.76 17.44 -16.28
C GLU A 78 9.35 16.86 -16.49
N GLU A 79 9.27 15.57 -16.79
CA GLU A 79 7.99 14.91 -17.05
C GLU A 79 7.21 14.73 -15.75
N THR A 80 5.90 14.77 -15.87
CA THR A 80 5.00 14.42 -14.76
C THR A 80 5.08 12.92 -14.49
N ASN A 81 5.41 12.59 -13.24
CA ASN A 81 5.53 11.22 -12.77
C ASN A 81 4.50 10.97 -11.66
N MET A 82 4.11 9.73 -11.53
CA MET A 82 3.27 9.25 -10.44
C MET A 82 4.04 8.25 -9.60
N PHE A 83 4.04 8.46 -8.29
CA PHE A 83 4.48 7.51 -7.29
C PHE A 83 3.27 7.06 -6.50
N PHE A 84 3.08 5.76 -6.38
CA PHE A 84 1.98 5.17 -5.63
C PHE A 84 2.52 4.13 -4.66
N ASP A 85 2.33 4.36 -3.38
CA ASP A 85 2.60 3.38 -2.32
C ASP A 85 1.31 2.63 -2.01
N ILE A 86 1.33 1.33 -2.23
CA ILE A 86 0.17 0.45 -2.05
C ILE A 86 0.37 -0.33 -0.76
N GLY A 87 -0.15 0.18 0.34
CA GLY A 87 -0.12 -0.43 1.66
C GLY A 87 -1.51 -0.54 2.28
N THR A 88 -1.57 -0.47 3.60
CA THR A 88 -2.83 -0.37 4.36
C THR A 88 -3.61 0.88 3.99
N ASN A 89 -2.92 1.95 3.69
CA ASN A 89 -3.44 3.10 2.95
C ASN A 89 -2.92 3.07 1.52
N GLY A 90 -3.39 4.01 0.68
CA GLY A 90 -2.83 4.24 -0.64
C GLY A 90 -2.32 5.67 -0.69
N GLU A 91 -1.01 5.85 -0.57
CA GLU A 91 -0.38 7.15 -0.71
C GLU A 91 -0.01 7.38 -2.18
N LEU A 92 -0.40 8.52 -2.70
CA LEU A 92 -0.16 8.92 -4.09
C LEU A 92 0.59 10.23 -4.12
N VAL A 93 1.63 10.30 -4.93
CA VAL A 93 2.27 11.57 -5.32
C VAL A 93 2.27 11.68 -6.84
N LEU A 94 1.81 12.80 -7.33
CA LEU A 94 1.83 13.17 -8.74
C LEU A 94 2.59 14.47 -8.90
N GLY A 95 3.52 14.55 -9.84
CA GLY A 95 4.24 15.80 -10.10
C GLY A 95 5.57 15.65 -10.82
N ASN A 96 6.33 16.72 -10.79
CA ASN A 96 7.65 16.86 -11.41
C ASN A 96 8.52 17.83 -10.58
N LYS A 97 9.61 18.34 -11.16
CA LYS A 97 10.52 19.27 -10.48
C LYS A 97 9.88 20.59 -10.06
N ASP A 98 8.82 21.04 -10.76
CA ASP A 98 8.23 22.36 -10.57
C ASP A 98 7.04 22.33 -9.59
N TRP A 99 6.37 21.19 -9.49
CA TRP A 99 5.24 20.98 -8.59
C TRP A 99 5.04 19.53 -8.22
N MET A 100 4.50 19.30 -7.04
CA MET A 100 4.04 17.99 -6.59
C MET A 100 2.76 18.13 -5.78
N ILE A 101 1.83 17.20 -5.98
CA ILE A 101 0.61 17.03 -5.18
C ILE A 101 0.70 15.66 -4.54
N ALA A 102 0.47 15.60 -3.24
CA ALA A 102 0.42 14.35 -2.51
C ALA A 102 -0.93 14.18 -1.82
N GLY A 103 -1.38 12.96 -1.73
CA GLY A 103 -2.60 12.58 -1.01
C GLY A 103 -2.51 11.16 -0.50
N ALA A 104 -3.33 10.86 0.50
CA ALA A 104 -3.47 9.51 1.04
C ALA A 104 -4.94 9.12 1.04
N GLY A 105 -5.23 7.93 0.53
CA GLY A 105 -6.54 7.30 0.55
C GLY A 105 -6.61 6.20 1.60
N ALA A 106 -7.66 6.18 2.41
CA ALA A 106 -7.91 5.10 3.34
C ALA A 106 -8.39 3.84 2.58
N ALA A 107 -7.47 3.11 1.97
CA ALA A 107 -7.77 1.90 1.23
C ALA A 107 -8.18 0.74 2.16
N GLY A 108 -7.71 0.77 3.41
CA GLY A 108 -7.81 -0.35 4.35
C GLY A 108 -6.91 -1.53 3.91
N PRO A 109 -6.87 -2.61 4.69
CA PRO A 109 -6.00 -3.76 4.42
C PRO A 109 -6.53 -4.68 3.30
N ALA A 110 -7.13 -4.10 2.25
CA ALA A 110 -7.74 -4.84 1.15
C ALA A 110 -6.72 -5.74 0.43
N LEU A 111 -5.57 -5.15 0.07
CA LEU A 111 -4.51 -5.87 -0.65
C LEU A 111 -3.69 -6.81 0.26
N GLU A 112 -3.91 -6.76 1.57
CA GLU A 112 -3.32 -7.69 2.52
C GLU A 112 -4.17 -8.96 2.69
N GLY A 113 -5.22 -9.13 1.89
CA GLY A 113 -6.03 -10.33 1.81
C GLY A 113 -7.36 -10.29 2.58
N TYR A 114 -7.70 -9.18 3.24
CA TYR A 114 -8.90 -9.11 4.09
C TYR A 114 -10.22 -8.88 3.34
N ILE A 115 -10.20 -8.63 2.03
CA ILE A 115 -11.41 -8.42 1.21
C ILE A 115 -12.09 -9.71 0.77
N SER A 116 -11.48 -10.86 1.02
CA SER A 116 -11.97 -12.16 0.56
C SER A 116 -12.00 -13.16 1.70
N LYS A 117 -12.95 -14.10 1.65
CA LYS A 117 -13.05 -15.20 2.63
C LYS A 117 -11.78 -16.03 2.72
N PHE A 118 -11.03 -16.14 1.64
CA PHE A 118 -9.78 -16.88 1.55
C PHE A 118 -8.57 -15.95 1.38
N GLY A 119 -8.76 -14.65 1.64
CA GLY A 119 -7.68 -13.69 1.63
C GLY A 119 -6.67 -13.97 2.75
N MET A 120 -5.39 -13.81 2.44
CA MET A 120 -4.30 -13.99 3.39
C MET A 120 -3.09 -13.14 3.03
N ARG A 121 -2.22 -12.93 4.00
CA ARG A 121 -0.92 -12.31 3.73
C ARG A 121 -0.08 -13.18 2.82
N ALA A 122 0.88 -12.58 2.12
CA ALA A 122 1.86 -13.28 1.31
C ALA A 122 2.69 -14.23 2.19
N ALA A 123 2.38 -15.54 2.11
CA ALA A 123 3.01 -16.61 2.87
C ALA A 123 2.98 -17.90 2.03
N PRO A 124 3.79 -18.91 2.37
CA PRO A 124 3.77 -20.19 1.65
C PRO A 124 2.36 -20.76 1.48
N GLY A 125 1.99 -21.14 0.24
CA GLY A 125 0.66 -21.63 -0.12
C GLY A 125 -0.36 -20.52 -0.46
N ALA A 126 -0.02 -19.23 -0.34
CA ALA A 126 -0.87 -18.18 -0.86
C ALA A 126 -0.79 -18.12 -2.39
N ILE A 127 -1.93 -18.07 -3.06
CA ILE A 127 -1.99 -17.81 -4.51
C ILE A 127 -1.49 -16.37 -4.73
N ASP A 128 -0.44 -16.22 -5.51
CA ASP A 128 0.27 -14.97 -5.77
C ASP A 128 0.13 -14.47 -7.22
N SER A 129 -0.22 -15.35 -8.14
CA SER A 129 -0.53 -14.98 -9.52
C SER A 129 -1.66 -15.86 -10.07
N VAL A 130 -2.49 -15.28 -10.93
CA VAL A 130 -3.61 -15.94 -11.59
C VAL A 130 -3.62 -15.55 -13.07
N LYS A 131 -3.89 -16.51 -13.95
CA LYS A 131 -4.14 -16.29 -15.38
C LYS A 131 -5.37 -17.03 -15.85
N ILE A 132 -6.08 -16.45 -16.80
CA ILE A 132 -7.22 -17.06 -17.48
C ILE A 132 -6.88 -17.16 -18.97
N GLU A 133 -6.70 -18.37 -19.47
CA GLU A 133 -6.43 -18.64 -20.88
C GLU A 133 -7.44 -19.70 -21.38
N GLU A 134 -8.09 -19.43 -22.51
CA GLU A 134 -9.06 -20.38 -23.15
C GLU A 134 -10.07 -20.98 -22.15
N ASP A 135 -10.58 -20.15 -21.21
CA ASP A 135 -11.53 -20.56 -20.17
C ASP A 135 -10.96 -21.42 -19.03
N GLN A 136 -9.65 -21.62 -19.00
CA GLN A 136 -8.98 -22.33 -17.95
C GLN A 136 -8.27 -21.36 -17.00
N PHE A 137 -8.43 -21.64 -15.68
CA PHE A 137 -7.70 -20.92 -14.65
C PHE A 137 -6.38 -21.63 -14.38
N SER A 138 -5.29 -20.89 -14.47
CA SER A 138 -3.99 -21.29 -13.96
C SER A 138 -3.55 -20.33 -12.86
N PHE A 139 -2.80 -20.83 -11.90
CA PHE A 139 -2.30 -20.01 -10.80
C PHE A 139 -0.95 -20.54 -10.29
N THR A 140 -0.20 -19.65 -9.65
CA THR A 140 0.99 -20.02 -8.88
C THR A 140 0.74 -19.79 -7.38
N THR A 141 1.55 -20.41 -6.56
CA THR A 141 1.54 -20.21 -5.11
C THR A 141 2.93 -19.92 -4.59
N ILE A 142 3.02 -19.08 -3.59
CA ILE A 142 4.30 -18.82 -2.90
C ILE A 142 4.87 -20.13 -2.38
N GLY A 143 6.12 -20.41 -2.77
CA GLY A 143 6.82 -21.63 -2.38
C GLY A 143 6.33 -22.90 -3.07
N ASN A 144 5.54 -22.80 -4.13
CA ASN A 144 4.96 -23.94 -4.87
C ASN A 144 4.22 -24.95 -3.97
N GLN A 145 3.58 -24.46 -2.91
CA GLN A 145 2.83 -25.29 -1.97
C GLN A 145 1.36 -25.39 -2.38
N LYS A 146 0.66 -26.35 -1.76
CA LYS A 146 -0.79 -26.49 -1.95
C LYS A 146 -1.49 -25.18 -1.61
N PRO A 147 -2.43 -24.70 -2.46
CA PRO A 147 -3.12 -23.43 -2.22
C PRO A 147 -3.99 -23.51 -0.95
N VAL A 148 -3.82 -22.53 -0.07
CA VAL A 148 -4.58 -22.36 1.18
C VAL A 148 -5.34 -21.04 1.24
N GLY A 149 -5.00 -20.10 0.36
CA GLY A 149 -5.65 -18.80 0.27
C GLY A 149 -5.07 -17.98 -0.87
N ILE A 150 -5.43 -16.71 -0.96
CA ILE A 150 -4.97 -15.77 -1.99
C ILE A 150 -4.42 -14.51 -1.32
N CYS A 151 -3.23 -14.06 -1.74
CA CYS A 151 -2.64 -12.82 -1.25
C CYS A 151 -2.96 -11.63 -2.16
N GLY A 152 -2.52 -10.44 -1.78
CA GLY A 152 -2.82 -9.19 -2.47
C GLY A 152 -2.48 -9.22 -3.97
N SER A 153 -1.32 -9.72 -4.35
CA SER A 153 -0.93 -9.84 -5.76
C SER A 153 -1.88 -10.77 -6.53
N GLY A 154 -2.24 -11.93 -5.96
CA GLY A 154 -3.20 -12.84 -6.56
C GLY A 154 -4.60 -12.21 -6.70
N ILE A 155 -5.02 -11.37 -5.74
CA ILE A 155 -6.30 -10.62 -5.82
C ILE A 155 -6.26 -9.61 -6.98
N ILE A 156 -5.15 -8.88 -7.15
CA ILE A 156 -4.97 -7.94 -8.26
C ILE A 156 -5.02 -8.71 -9.60
N ASP A 157 -4.29 -9.81 -9.69
CA ASP A 157 -4.24 -10.61 -10.90
C ASP A 157 -5.63 -11.16 -11.26
N ILE A 158 -6.36 -11.74 -10.31
CA ILE A 158 -7.69 -12.30 -10.62
C ILE A 158 -8.66 -11.22 -11.08
N ILE A 159 -8.65 -10.03 -10.47
CA ILE A 159 -9.49 -8.91 -10.91
C ILE A 159 -9.10 -8.46 -12.31
N SER A 160 -7.80 -8.34 -12.59
CA SER A 160 -7.26 -7.98 -13.90
C SER A 160 -7.68 -8.99 -14.97
N GLU A 161 -7.53 -10.28 -14.69
CA GLU A 161 -7.90 -11.35 -15.61
C GLU A 161 -9.42 -11.43 -15.86
N LEU A 162 -10.23 -11.29 -14.81
CA LEU A 162 -11.68 -11.23 -14.95
C LEU A 162 -12.12 -10.04 -15.82
N PHE A 163 -11.46 -8.89 -15.66
CA PHE A 163 -11.71 -7.71 -16.50
C PHE A 163 -11.25 -7.93 -17.94
N ARG A 164 -10.04 -8.46 -18.15
CA ARG A 164 -9.48 -8.76 -19.46
C ARG A 164 -10.34 -9.75 -20.25
N CYS A 165 -10.91 -10.73 -19.57
CA CYS A 165 -11.81 -11.72 -20.17
C CYS A 165 -13.27 -11.25 -20.25
N SER A 166 -13.56 -9.99 -19.96
CA SER A 166 -14.92 -9.41 -19.97
C SER A 166 -15.92 -10.16 -19.06
N ILE A 167 -15.43 -10.83 -18.02
CA ILE A 167 -16.28 -11.49 -17.00
C ILE A 167 -16.82 -10.43 -16.03
N ILE A 168 -16.02 -9.40 -15.77
CA ILE A 168 -16.44 -8.21 -15.03
C ILE A 168 -16.27 -6.96 -15.91
N ASN A 169 -17.10 -5.95 -15.69
CA ASN A 169 -17.01 -4.65 -16.37
C ASN A 169 -16.09 -3.68 -15.61
N ALA A 170 -15.89 -2.47 -16.17
CA ALA A 170 -15.05 -1.43 -15.57
C ALA A 170 -15.53 -0.94 -14.17
N ARG A 171 -16.73 -1.31 -13.74
CA ARG A 171 -17.24 -1.04 -12.39
C ARG A 171 -17.02 -2.23 -11.44
N GLY A 172 -16.35 -3.29 -11.88
CA GLY A 172 -16.14 -4.51 -11.12
C GLY A 172 -17.40 -5.38 -10.98
N LEU A 173 -18.44 -5.12 -11.75
CA LEU A 173 -19.68 -5.90 -11.72
C LEU A 173 -19.55 -7.05 -12.72
N PHE A 174 -20.01 -8.25 -12.31
CA PHE A 174 -20.08 -9.38 -13.22
C PHE A 174 -21.00 -9.09 -14.39
N ASP A 175 -20.59 -9.51 -15.60
CA ASP A 175 -21.44 -9.50 -16.77
C ASP A 175 -22.61 -10.47 -16.55
N ARG A 176 -23.85 -9.93 -16.53
CA ARG A 176 -25.04 -10.70 -16.18
C ARG A 176 -25.55 -11.58 -17.33
N GLU A 177 -25.01 -11.40 -18.52
CA GLU A 177 -25.41 -12.15 -19.73
C GLU A 177 -24.42 -13.25 -20.10
N GLY A 178 -23.31 -13.38 -19.35
CA GLY A 178 -22.28 -14.39 -19.62
C GLY A 178 -22.64 -15.78 -19.10
N GLU A 179 -22.40 -16.82 -19.90
CA GLU A 179 -22.59 -18.24 -19.49
C GLU A 179 -21.75 -18.64 -18.26
N ARG A 180 -20.71 -17.87 -17.96
CA ARG A 180 -19.76 -18.13 -16.86
C ARG A 180 -20.17 -17.56 -15.53
N VAL A 181 -21.16 -16.68 -15.51
CA VAL A 181 -21.62 -16.01 -14.30
C VAL A 181 -22.91 -16.64 -13.82
N LYS A 182 -22.86 -17.29 -12.66
CA LYS A 182 -24.05 -17.82 -11.98
C LYS A 182 -24.70 -16.71 -11.17
N ARG A 183 -26.01 -16.64 -11.15
CA ARG A 183 -26.76 -15.73 -10.28
C ARG A 183 -27.06 -16.44 -8.96
N ASP A 184 -26.85 -15.75 -7.86
CA ASP A 184 -27.32 -16.20 -6.56
C ASP A 184 -28.83 -15.91 -6.37
N ALA A 185 -29.38 -16.28 -5.19
CA ALA A 185 -30.78 -16.07 -4.85
C ALA A 185 -31.20 -14.58 -4.83
N HIS A 186 -30.25 -13.66 -4.79
CA HIS A 186 -30.48 -12.21 -4.79
C HIS A 186 -30.24 -11.58 -6.17
N GLY A 187 -29.99 -12.40 -7.20
CA GLY A 187 -29.72 -11.95 -8.57
C GLY A 187 -28.33 -11.32 -8.77
N MET A 188 -27.44 -11.46 -7.81
CA MET A 188 -26.05 -11.03 -7.92
C MET A 188 -25.22 -12.08 -8.67
N GLY A 189 -24.37 -11.61 -9.59
CA GLY A 189 -23.42 -12.50 -10.27
C GLY A 189 -22.36 -13.05 -9.31
N ARG A 190 -22.00 -14.33 -9.49
CA ARG A 190 -20.89 -15.00 -8.82
C ARG A 190 -20.25 -16.05 -9.70
#